data_53f0ae463bde3eb8ab842f64c0fa6bc8
#
_entry.id   53f0ae463bde3eb8ab842f64c0fa6bc8
#
_cell.length_a   1.000
_cell.length_b   1.000
_cell.length_c   1.000
_cell.angle_alpha   90.00
_cell.angle_beta   90.00
_cell.angle_gamma   90.00
#
_symmetry.space_group_name_H-M   'P 1'
#
loop_
_entity.id
_entity.type
_entity.pdbx_description
1 polymer ?
#
loop_
_entity_poly.entity_id
_entity_poly.type
_entity_poly.pdbx_seq_one_letter_code
_entity_poly.pdbx_strand_id
1 'polypeptide(L)'
;MRRKTLSILWMAALLIGTVSVLGAQPAARAAHTKNADPFLSGAPLTLEQVIRLIGQDAIPLRRRKDAIENRGVDFSMSPAVVARLKTAGTPEEILDLIKTKAKPLPPEPPPAPPPPPKGSVSITCAPAECEVALNGTPRGSTNNAALELANIAPGSYTIDFARAGYVTRQNTVTVEAGKTASVSVTLDPSRETLEAFGSALFQKMLQALGGAEAVQEASAVQAAGSALVLTSDGRSVRWNVRMRIRPGKALFQASAGVVNHEVLFTGNEFTASRSLKGQDALELPTAFGFIRDYQVASLLSRLNKQQYKMVAAAAQPVPGAEYALTADGGTDKIAIGLDGDLRPRRVHISTETGIGSLLIIYSDYAQAGTTWYPKSMQVKPDGQQRGVEVQFDTVEPDTKSKDTDFKLKGRLLSNLYN
;
A
#
# COMPACT_ATOMS: atom_id res chain seq x y z
N MET A 1 -18.32 32.46 -3.44
CA MET A 1 -19.69 31.97 -3.22
C MET A 1 -19.67 30.85 -2.19
N ARG A 2 -20.23 31.12 -1.01
CA ARG A 2 -20.31 30.18 0.12
C ARG A 2 -21.50 29.24 -0.09
N ARG A 3 -21.32 27.94 0.12
CA ARG A 3 -22.44 27.05 0.48
C ARG A 3 -22.06 26.23 1.72
N LYS A 4 -22.79 26.54 2.80
CA LYS A 4 -22.85 25.81 4.06
C LYS A 4 -23.79 24.62 3.85
N THR A 5 -23.42 23.43 4.32
CA THR A 5 -24.32 22.31 4.50
C THR A 5 -24.50 22.02 5.99
N LEU A 6 -25.74 22.02 6.39
CA LEU A 6 -26.28 21.85 7.74
C LEU A 6 -26.34 20.37 8.10
N SER A 7 -25.81 20.01 9.27
CA SER A 7 -26.03 18.71 9.90
C SER A 7 -27.28 18.74 10.73
N ILE A 8 -28.19 17.80 10.53
CA ILE A 8 -29.40 17.60 11.34
C ILE A 8 -29.15 16.42 12.28
N LEU A 9 -29.12 16.73 13.59
CA LEU A 9 -29.22 15.77 14.69
C LEU A 9 -30.67 15.32 14.82
N TRP A 10 -30.91 14.01 14.84
CA TRP A 10 -32.15 13.43 15.32
C TRP A 10 -31.92 12.79 16.69
N MET A 11 -32.55 13.39 17.70
CA MET A 11 -32.69 12.87 19.07
C MET A 11 -34.09 12.27 19.19
N ALA A 12 -34.19 10.95 19.36
CA ALA A 12 -35.46 10.29 19.69
C ALA A 12 -35.47 9.93 21.17
N ALA A 13 -36.27 10.65 21.96
CA ALA A 13 -36.59 10.34 23.35
C ALA A 13 -37.76 9.35 23.40
N LEU A 14 -37.57 8.19 24.03
CA LEU A 14 -38.63 7.22 24.32
C LEU A 14 -39.04 7.39 25.80
N LEU A 15 -40.21 7.96 26.02
CA LEU A 15 -40.93 7.97 27.30
C LEU A 15 -41.68 6.64 27.48
N ILE A 16 -41.31 5.87 28.51
CA ILE A 16 -42.09 4.71 28.97
C ILE A 16 -42.85 5.14 30.21
N GLY A 17 -44.15 5.22 30.06
CA GLY A 17 -45.08 5.51 31.14
C GLY A 17 -45.31 4.28 32.03
N THR A 18 -45.19 4.47 33.34
CA THR A 18 -45.55 3.49 34.34
C THR A 18 -47.04 3.59 34.64
N VAL A 19 -47.76 2.51 34.39
CA VAL A 19 -49.17 2.36 34.83
C VAL A 19 -49.16 1.73 36.22
N SER A 20 -49.61 2.49 37.22
CA SER A 20 -49.88 1.98 38.56
C SER A 20 -51.27 1.36 38.62
N VAL A 21 -51.33 0.06 38.90
CA VAL A 21 -52.56 -0.65 39.20
C VAL A 21 -52.70 -0.73 40.72
N LEU A 22 -53.68 0.02 41.30
CA LEU A 22 -54.16 -0.16 42.68
C LEU A 22 -54.94 -1.48 42.70
N GLY A 23 -54.41 -2.49 43.36
CA GLY A 23 -55.15 -3.70 43.73
C GLY A 23 -55.61 -3.63 45.17
N ALA A 24 -56.89 -3.70 45.36
CA ALA A 24 -57.56 -3.69 46.67
C ALA A 24 -57.22 -4.97 47.47
N GLN A 25 -56.83 -4.83 48.73
CA GLN A 25 -56.68 -5.94 49.64
C GLN A 25 -58.07 -6.31 50.22
N PRO A 26 -58.45 -7.61 50.30
CA PRO A 26 -59.56 -8.05 51.12
C PRO A 26 -59.07 -8.20 52.58
N ALA A 27 -59.85 -7.67 53.49
CA ALA A 27 -59.68 -7.80 54.94
C ALA A 27 -59.83 -9.27 55.34
N ALA A 28 -58.74 -9.86 55.87
CA ALA A 28 -58.78 -11.19 56.47
C ALA A 28 -59.20 -11.10 57.94
N ARG A 29 -60.29 -11.77 58.21
CA ARG A 29 -60.92 -12.00 59.49
C ARG A 29 -59.95 -12.69 60.46
N ALA A 30 -59.64 -12.06 61.60
CA ALA A 30 -58.83 -12.69 62.67
C ALA A 30 -59.52 -13.92 63.24
N ALA A 31 -58.95 -15.08 62.99
CA ALA A 31 -59.29 -16.29 63.74
C ALA A 31 -58.40 -16.36 64.97
N HIS A 32 -59.02 -16.37 66.15
CA HIS A 32 -58.38 -16.67 67.45
C HIS A 32 -57.73 -18.07 67.37
N THR A 33 -56.44 -18.18 67.18
CA THR A 33 -55.68 -19.43 67.38
C THR A 33 -55.11 -19.41 68.82
N LYS A 34 -55.28 -20.49 69.48
CA LYS A 34 -54.73 -20.85 70.81
C LYS A 34 -53.26 -20.45 70.88
N ASN A 35 -52.78 -19.95 72.03
CA ASN A 35 -51.38 -19.61 72.32
C ASN A 35 -50.44 -20.70 71.85
N ALA A 36 -49.92 -20.58 70.62
CA ALA A 36 -48.80 -21.37 70.16
C ALA A 36 -47.53 -20.88 70.86
N ASP A 37 -46.80 -21.77 71.47
CA ASP A 37 -45.53 -21.41 72.14
C ASP A 37 -44.63 -20.74 71.15
N PRO A 38 -44.23 -19.45 71.34
CA PRO A 38 -43.45 -18.69 70.37
C PRO A 38 -42.05 -19.35 70.07
N PHE A 39 -41.62 -20.23 70.95
CA PHE A 39 -40.39 -20.96 70.79
C PHE A 39 -40.51 -22.14 69.77
N LEU A 40 -41.68 -22.73 69.70
CA LEU A 40 -41.99 -23.88 68.85
C LEU A 40 -42.63 -23.48 67.51
N SER A 41 -43.04 -22.23 67.34
CA SER A 41 -43.73 -21.71 66.16
C SER A 41 -42.95 -20.54 65.61
N GLY A 42 -42.92 -20.44 64.26
CA GLY A 42 -42.21 -19.38 63.52
C GLY A 42 -41.55 -19.85 62.23
N ALA A 43 -40.80 -18.96 61.60
CA ALA A 43 -40.07 -19.26 60.39
C ALA A 43 -39.00 -20.40 60.56
N PRO A 44 -38.69 -21.16 59.55
CA PRO A 44 -37.62 -22.17 59.60
C PRO A 44 -36.30 -21.59 60.13
N LEU A 45 -35.57 -22.37 60.91
CA LEU A 45 -34.35 -21.93 61.60
C LEU A 45 -33.17 -21.81 60.63
N THR A 46 -32.51 -20.67 60.63
CA THR A 46 -31.23 -20.52 59.93
C THR A 46 -30.10 -21.28 60.60
N LEU A 47 -29.01 -21.58 59.90
CA LEU A 47 -27.87 -22.29 60.48
C LEU A 47 -27.33 -21.62 61.74
N GLU A 48 -27.22 -20.31 61.73
CA GLU A 48 -26.75 -19.53 62.91
C GLU A 48 -27.72 -19.64 64.11
N GLN A 49 -29.05 -19.67 63.84
CA GLN A 49 -30.07 -19.87 64.88
C GLN A 49 -30.02 -21.29 65.47
N VAL A 50 -29.79 -22.29 64.62
CA VAL A 50 -29.60 -23.69 65.10
C VAL A 50 -28.34 -23.80 65.96
N ILE A 51 -27.21 -23.23 65.52
CA ILE A 51 -25.96 -23.25 66.29
C ILE A 51 -26.16 -22.56 67.65
N ARG A 52 -26.83 -21.40 67.65
CA ARG A 52 -27.15 -20.68 68.88
C ARG A 52 -28.06 -21.47 69.80
N LEU A 53 -29.08 -22.13 69.24
CA LEU A 53 -29.99 -22.98 70.00
C LEU A 53 -29.29 -24.19 70.65
N ILE A 54 -28.32 -24.78 69.94
CA ILE A 54 -27.52 -25.91 70.45
C ILE A 54 -26.64 -25.47 71.62
N GLY A 55 -26.04 -24.29 71.56
CA GLY A 55 -25.18 -23.76 72.64
C GLY A 55 -25.93 -23.24 73.88
N GLN A 56 -27.24 -23.30 73.88
CA GLN A 56 -28.05 -22.86 75.07
C GLN A 56 -28.35 -24.00 76.07
N ASP A 57 -27.40 -24.30 76.94
CA ASP A 57 -27.56 -25.39 77.94
C ASP A 57 -28.72 -25.25 78.89
N ALA A 58 -29.24 -23.99 79.14
CA ALA A 58 -30.42 -23.72 79.93
C ALA A 58 -31.72 -24.28 79.33
N ILE A 59 -31.74 -24.61 78.01
CA ILE A 59 -32.91 -25.19 77.34
C ILE A 59 -32.75 -26.71 77.27
N PRO A 60 -33.72 -27.48 77.85
CA PRO A 60 -33.64 -28.94 77.77
C PRO A 60 -33.51 -29.50 76.34
N LEU A 61 -32.71 -30.53 76.14
CA LEU A 61 -32.41 -31.13 74.80
C LEU A 61 -33.69 -31.47 74.01
N ARG A 62 -34.70 -32.04 74.72
CA ARG A 62 -36.01 -32.33 74.15
C ARG A 62 -36.71 -31.06 73.58
N ARG A 63 -36.67 -29.95 74.23
CA ARG A 63 -37.29 -28.71 73.72
C ARG A 63 -36.52 -28.09 72.56
N ARG A 64 -35.20 -28.22 72.55
CA ARG A 64 -34.38 -27.84 71.38
C ARG A 64 -34.71 -28.70 70.14
N LYS A 65 -34.92 -30.01 70.35
CA LYS A 65 -35.35 -30.93 69.32
C LYS A 65 -36.73 -30.60 68.77
N ASP A 66 -37.70 -30.38 69.67
CA ASP A 66 -39.07 -30.00 69.28
C ASP A 66 -39.10 -28.69 68.45
N ALA A 67 -38.25 -27.73 68.79
CA ALA A 67 -38.15 -26.48 68.01
C ALA A 67 -37.67 -26.69 66.63
N ILE A 68 -36.64 -27.53 66.37
CA ILE A 68 -36.13 -27.88 65.08
C ILE A 68 -37.13 -28.74 64.29
N GLU A 69 -37.83 -29.64 64.95
CA GLU A 69 -38.83 -30.50 64.36
C GLU A 69 -40.06 -29.72 63.86
N ASN A 70 -40.55 -28.77 64.67
CA ASN A 70 -41.75 -28.00 64.34
C ASN A 70 -41.49 -26.86 63.39
N ARG A 71 -40.35 -26.16 63.48
CA ARG A 71 -40.00 -25.03 62.61
C ARG A 71 -39.29 -25.39 61.36
N GLY A 72 -38.59 -26.54 61.34
CA GLY A 72 -37.71 -26.94 60.26
C GLY A 72 -36.45 -26.10 60.19
N VAL A 73 -35.62 -26.30 59.14
CA VAL A 73 -34.40 -25.55 58.90
C VAL A 73 -34.38 -24.96 57.46
N ASP A 74 -33.76 -23.80 57.32
CA ASP A 74 -33.71 -23.06 56.05
C ASP A 74 -32.36 -23.14 55.35
N PHE A 75 -31.66 -24.25 55.48
CA PHE A 75 -30.37 -24.51 54.89
C PHE A 75 -30.24 -25.95 54.37
N SER A 76 -29.25 -26.19 53.50
CA SER A 76 -28.92 -27.52 52.98
C SER A 76 -27.75 -28.14 53.74
N MET A 77 -27.72 -29.46 53.90
CA MET A 77 -26.67 -30.21 54.60
C MET A 77 -25.43 -30.44 53.76
N SER A 78 -24.72 -29.35 53.36
CA SER A 78 -23.41 -29.49 52.72
C SER A 78 -22.33 -29.99 53.70
N PRO A 79 -21.23 -30.58 53.22
CA PRO A 79 -20.11 -31.05 54.08
C PRO A 79 -19.61 -29.95 55.02
N ALA A 80 -19.57 -28.71 54.58
CA ALA A 80 -19.14 -27.55 55.38
C ALA A 80 -20.12 -27.24 56.49
N VAL A 81 -21.48 -27.33 56.23
CA VAL A 81 -22.51 -27.12 57.20
C VAL A 81 -22.48 -28.23 58.28
N VAL A 82 -22.30 -29.50 57.87
CA VAL A 82 -22.14 -30.64 58.80
C VAL A 82 -20.94 -30.43 59.70
N ALA A 83 -19.80 -29.99 59.15
CA ALA A 83 -18.59 -29.72 59.94
C ALA A 83 -18.85 -28.61 60.99
N ARG A 84 -19.50 -27.51 60.60
CA ARG A 84 -19.84 -26.39 61.50
C ARG A 84 -20.79 -26.82 62.65
N LEU A 85 -21.80 -27.64 62.32
CA LEU A 85 -22.73 -28.18 63.33
C LEU A 85 -22.01 -29.14 64.34
N LYS A 86 -21.12 -30.01 63.85
CA LYS A 86 -20.29 -30.85 64.69
C LYS A 86 -19.38 -30.04 65.60
N THR A 87 -18.68 -29.01 65.04
CA THR A 87 -17.84 -28.11 65.84
C THR A 87 -18.61 -27.36 66.93
N ALA A 88 -19.86 -27.05 66.64
CA ALA A 88 -20.77 -26.44 67.64
C ALA A 88 -21.30 -27.40 68.72
N GLY A 89 -20.84 -28.67 68.74
CA GLY A 89 -21.22 -29.64 69.73
C GLY A 89 -22.63 -30.22 69.53
N THR A 90 -23.12 -30.25 68.28
CA THR A 90 -24.47 -30.75 67.97
C THR A 90 -24.57 -32.25 68.28
N PRO A 91 -25.48 -32.72 69.14
CA PRO A 91 -25.74 -34.12 69.40
C PRO A 91 -26.18 -34.85 68.11
N GLU A 92 -25.77 -36.09 67.94
CA GLU A 92 -26.01 -36.88 66.71
C GLU A 92 -27.49 -37.00 66.40
N GLU A 93 -28.35 -37.17 67.42
CA GLU A 93 -29.82 -37.17 67.24
C GLU A 93 -30.39 -35.89 66.63
N ILE A 94 -29.82 -34.74 66.97
CA ILE A 94 -30.21 -33.44 66.37
C ILE A 94 -29.64 -33.30 64.95
N LEU A 95 -28.42 -33.80 64.70
CA LEU A 95 -27.84 -33.84 63.38
C LEU A 95 -28.71 -34.64 62.41
N ASP A 96 -29.19 -35.78 62.80
CA ASP A 96 -30.03 -36.61 61.94
C ASP A 96 -31.42 -36.03 61.74
N LEU A 97 -32.00 -35.33 62.75
CA LEU A 97 -33.23 -34.57 62.59
C LEU A 97 -33.05 -33.43 61.58
N ILE A 98 -31.96 -32.68 61.67
CA ILE A 98 -31.63 -31.62 60.72
C ILE A 98 -31.47 -32.17 59.33
N LYS A 99 -30.82 -33.32 59.11
CA LYS A 99 -30.70 -33.96 57.80
C LYS A 99 -32.05 -34.25 57.16
N THR A 100 -33.02 -34.70 57.93
CA THR A 100 -34.36 -34.98 57.41
C THR A 100 -35.19 -33.75 57.07
N LYS A 101 -34.89 -32.62 57.72
CA LYS A 101 -35.63 -31.33 57.56
C LYS A 101 -34.89 -30.33 56.67
N ALA A 102 -33.61 -30.60 56.28
CA ALA A 102 -32.81 -29.73 55.46
C ALA A 102 -33.27 -29.70 54.01
N LYS A 103 -33.04 -28.55 53.33
CA LYS A 103 -33.31 -28.42 51.92
C LYS A 103 -32.37 -29.34 51.08
N PRO A 104 -32.83 -29.86 49.93
CA PRO A 104 -31.94 -30.60 49.02
C PRO A 104 -30.72 -29.76 48.61
N LEU A 105 -29.57 -30.37 48.49
CA LEU A 105 -28.42 -29.68 47.92
C LEU A 105 -28.74 -29.25 46.45
N PRO A 106 -28.35 -28.04 46.03
CA PRO A 106 -28.43 -27.64 44.63
C PRO A 106 -27.64 -28.67 43.76
N PRO A 107 -28.13 -29.02 42.60
CA PRO A 107 -27.40 -29.88 41.70
C PRO A 107 -26.04 -29.26 41.37
N GLU A 108 -25.01 -30.08 41.35
CA GLU A 108 -23.66 -29.67 40.98
C GLU A 108 -23.65 -29.11 39.55
N PRO A 109 -23.06 -27.92 39.30
CA PRO A 109 -23.04 -27.35 37.95
C PRO A 109 -22.37 -28.37 36.98
N PRO A 110 -22.94 -28.56 35.77
CA PRO A 110 -22.32 -29.48 34.80
C PRO A 110 -20.89 -29.07 34.53
N PRO A 111 -19.97 -30.03 34.33
CA PRO A 111 -18.59 -29.72 34.02
C PRO A 111 -18.50 -28.83 32.80
N ALA A 112 -17.62 -27.81 32.84
CA ALA A 112 -17.41 -26.91 31.72
C ALA A 112 -17.02 -27.70 30.46
N PRO A 113 -17.58 -27.40 29.29
CA PRO A 113 -17.21 -28.08 28.04
C PRO A 113 -15.70 -27.96 27.81
N PRO A 114 -15.05 -28.98 27.26
CA PRO A 114 -13.64 -28.93 26.96
C PRO A 114 -13.34 -27.77 25.99
N PRO A 115 -12.19 -27.07 26.13
CA PRO A 115 -11.83 -25.99 25.25
C PRO A 115 -11.74 -26.50 23.80
N PRO A 116 -12.18 -25.70 22.81
CA PRO A 116 -12.14 -26.12 21.41
C PRO A 116 -10.69 -26.40 20.97
N PRO A 117 -10.48 -27.37 20.07
CA PRO A 117 -9.16 -27.70 19.57
C PRO A 117 -8.53 -26.48 18.89
N LYS A 118 -7.22 -26.30 19.09
CA LYS A 118 -6.47 -25.20 18.49
C LYS A 118 -6.28 -25.44 16.98
N GLY A 119 -6.23 -24.38 16.19
CA GLY A 119 -5.88 -24.40 14.77
C GLY A 119 -4.45 -23.98 14.49
N SER A 120 -4.13 -23.75 13.22
CA SER A 120 -2.83 -23.26 12.76
C SER A 120 -2.99 -22.22 11.64
N VAL A 121 -1.91 -21.45 11.37
CA VAL A 121 -1.85 -20.49 10.26
C VAL A 121 -0.57 -20.74 9.47
N SER A 122 -0.71 -20.95 8.16
CA SER A 122 0.39 -21.05 7.20
C SER A 122 0.53 -19.70 6.46
N ILE A 123 1.69 -19.08 6.55
CA ILE A 123 1.94 -17.71 6.08
C ILE A 123 3.03 -17.73 5.02
N THR A 124 2.73 -17.17 3.84
CA THR A 124 3.72 -16.92 2.77
C THR A 124 3.83 -15.43 2.48
N CYS A 125 5.03 -14.99 2.16
CA CYS A 125 5.30 -13.59 1.83
C CYS A 125 6.23 -13.48 0.62
N ALA A 126 5.94 -12.51 -0.25
CA ALA A 126 6.82 -12.11 -1.33
C ALA A 126 7.15 -10.61 -1.20
N PRO A 127 8.44 -10.20 -1.38
CA PRO A 127 9.60 -11.08 -1.45
C PRO A 127 9.83 -11.82 -0.13
N ALA A 128 10.57 -12.94 -0.17
CA ALA A 128 10.87 -13.77 1.01
C ALA A 128 11.51 -12.96 2.16
N GLU A 129 11.53 -13.55 3.36
CA GLU A 129 12.12 -12.95 4.59
C GLU A 129 11.32 -11.76 5.15
N CYS A 130 9.98 -11.87 5.12
CA CYS A 130 9.13 -10.93 5.84
C CYS A 130 9.11 -11.26 7.33
N GLU A 131 9.27 -10.27 8.17
CA GLU A 131 8.96 -10.36 9.60
C GLU A 131 7.44 -10.40 9.79
N VAL A 132 6.99 -11.31 10.66
CA VAL A 132 5.57 -11.56 10.90
C VAL A 132 5.24 -11.32 12.36
N ALA A 133 4.23 -10.51 12.63
CA ALA A 133 3.64 -10.33 13.96
C ALA A 133 2.15 -10.72 13.94
N LEU A 134 1.69 -11.40 14.99
CA LEU A 134 0.30 -11.78 15.20
C LEU A 134 -0.29 -10.94 16.35
N ASN A 135 -1.29 -10.11 16.05
CA ASN A 135 -1.84 -9.11 16.99
C ASN A 135 -0.73 -8.27 17.65
N GLY A 136 0.22 -7.78 16.84
CA GLY A 136 1.37 -6.98 17.31
C GLY A 136 2.48 -7.78 18.03
N THR A 137 2.32 -9.09 18.24
CA THR A 137 3.35 -9.93 18.87
C THR A 137 4.20 -10.60 17.78
N PRO A 138 5.54 -10.37 17.74
CA PRO A 138 6.43 -11.01 16.78
C PRO A 138 6.37 -12.55 16.86
N ARG A 139 6.32 -13.21 15.69
CA ARG A 139 6.21 -14.68 15.57
C ARG A 139 7.31 -15.31 14.73
N GLY A 140 8.17 -14.53 14.13
CA GLY A 140 9.27 -14.99 13.28
C GLY A 140 9.23 -14.39 11.89
N SER A 141 9.94 -15.03 10.96
CA SER A 141 10.01 -14.58 9.55
C SER A 141 9.79 -15.74 8.57
N THR A 142 9.36 -15.38 7.35
CA THR A 142 9.11 -16.32 6.25
C THR A 142 10.40 -16.60 5.48
N ASN A 143 11.32 -17.39 5.98
CA ASN A 143 12.64 -17.67 5.37
C ASN A 143 12.52 -18.53 4.08
N ASN A 144 12.16 -17.96 2.94
CA ASN A 144 11.96 -18.63 1.64
C ASN A 144 10.93 -19.78 1.65
N ALA A 145 10.26 -20.01 2.77
CA ALA A 145 9.23 -21.01 2.96
C ALA A 145 8.04 -20.41 3.71
N ALA A 146 6.96 -21.17 3.82
CA ALA A 146 5.84 -20.77 4.66
C ALA A 146 6.26 -20.78 6.14
N LEU A 147 5.85 -19.75 6.89
CA LEU A 147 5.92 -19.72 8.34
C LEU A 147 4.67 -20.40 8.89
N GLU A 148 4.87 -21.52 9.59
CA GLU A 148 3.79 -22.26 10.21
C GLU A 148 3.63 -21.84 11.69
N LEU A 149 2.48 -21.26 12.01
CA LEU A 149 2.10 -20.92 13.38
C LEU A 149 1.09 -21.94 13.90
N ALA A 150 1.54 -22.86 14.75
CA ALA A 150 0.71 -23.90 15.34
C ALA A 150 0.11 -23.47 16.69
N ASN A 151 -0.89 -24.20 17.15
CA ASN A 151 -1.52 -24.02 18.47
C ASN A 151 -2.17 -22.65 18.70
N ILE A 152 -2.75 -22.09 17.67
CA ILE A 152 -3.51 -20.83 17.72
C ILE A 152 -4.95 -21.13 18.14
N ALA A 153 -5.48 -20.40 19.12
CA ALA A 153 -6.88 -20.53 19.51
C ALA A 153 -7.81 -20.12 18.36
N PRO A 154 -9.00 -20.72 18.22
CA PRO A 154 -9.99 -20.25 17.25
C PRO A 154 -10.35 -18.78 17.50
N GLY A 155 -10.42 -17.98 16.40
CA GLY A 155 -10.71 -16.56 16.49
C GLY A 155 -10.18 -15.77 15.28
N SER A 156 -10.40 -14.47 15.29
CA SER A 156 -9.89 -13.54 14.27
C SER A 156 -8.60 -12.90 14.77
N TYR A 157 -7.59 -12.87 13.90
CA TYR A 157 -6.25 -12.36 14.19
C TYR A 157 -5.82 -11.39 13.12
N THR A 158 -5.11 -10.34 13.54
CA THR A 158 -4.42 -9.42 12.65
C THR A 158 -2.98 -9.88 12.49
N ILE A 159 -2.52 -9.97 11.24
CA ILE A 159 -1.15 -10.33 10.90
C ILE A 159 -0.49 -9.11 10.26
N ASP A 160 0.60 -8.64 10.85
CA ASP A 160 1.43 -7.59 10.31
C ASP A 160 2.63 -8.20 9.59
N PHE A 161 2.92 -7.68 8.39
CA PHE A 161 4.03 -8.09 7.56
C PHE A 161 4.96 -6.91 7.36
N ALA A 162 6.22 -7.05 7.76
CA ALA A 162 7.24 -6.03 7.59
C ALA A 162 8.49 -6.60 6.94
N ARG A 163 9.16 -5.77 6.13
CA ARG A 163 10.47 -6.05 5.58
C ARG A 163 11.20 -4.73 5.34
N ALA A 164 12.50 -4.69 5.63
CA ALA A 164 13.31 -3.53 5.35
C ALA A 164 13.26 -3.14 3.86
N GLY A 165 12.98 -1.88 3.57
CA GLY A 165 12.83 -1.36 2.22
C GLY A 165 11.47 -1.63 1.56
N TYR A 166 10.49 -2.12 2.29
CA TYR A 166 9.14 -2.40 1.79
C TYR A 166 8.07 -1.73 2.65
N VAL A 167 6.92 -1.48 2.07
CA VAL A 167 5.76 -0.94 2.77
C VAL A 167 5.12 -2.05 3.61
N THR A 168 4.99 -1.82 4.91
CA THR A 168 4.32 -2.74 5.83
C THR A 168 2.88 -2.98 5.39
N ARG A 169 2.44 -4.24 5.41
CA ARG A 169 1.05 -4.63 5.13
C ARG A 169 0.46 -5.37 6.31
N GLN A 170 -0.86 -5.26 6.44
CA GLN A 170 -1.64 -5.92 7.47
C GLN A 170 -2.78 -6.71 6.84
N ASN A 171 -2.97 -7.95 7.28
CA ASN A 171 -4.08 -8.82 6.87
C ASN A 171 -4.81 -9.35 8.09
N THR A 172 -6.10 -9.64 7.95
CA THR A 172 -6.90 -10.34 8.96
C THR A 172 -7.12 -11.77 8.54
N VAL A 173 -6.95 -12.71 9.48
CA VAL A 173 -7.18 -14.13 9.28
C VAL A 173 -8.10 -14.69 10.36
N THR A 174 -9.02 -15.56 9.98
CA THR A 174 -9.85 -16.30 10.94
C THR A 174 -9.32 -17.72 11.07
N VAL A 175 -8.98 -18.11 12.31
CA VAL A 175 -8.53 -19.46 12.65
C VAL A 175 -9.73 -20.25 13.15
N GLU A 176 -10.02 -21.36 12.50
CA GLU A 176 -11.05 -22.30 12.92
C GLU A 176 -10.44 -23.46 13.74
N ALA A 177 -11.26 -24.03 14.59
CA ALA A 177 -10.85 -25.14 15.45
C ALA A 177 -10.34 -26.35 14.63
N GLY A 178 -9.10 -26.78 14.88
CA GLY A 178 -8.48 -27.94 14.22
C GLY A 178 -8.12 -27.75 12.75
N LYS A 179 -8.26 -26.53 12.17
CA LYS A 179 -7.94 -26.26 10.77
C LYS A 179 -6.71 -25.38 10.63
N THR A 180 -6.08 -25.46 9.44
CA THR A 180 -5.00 -24.55 9.02
C THR A 180 -5.58 -23.47 8.10
N ALA A 181 -5.42 -22.20 8.48
CA ALA A 181 -5.71 -21.06 7.63
C ALA A 181 -4.45 -20.68 6.84
N SER A 182 -4.59 -20.33 5.55
CA SER A 182 -3.46 -19.91 4.70
C SER A 182 -3.55 -18.42 4.39
N VAL A 183 -2.44 -17.71 4.52
CA VAL A 183 -2.33 -16.29 4.18
C VAL A 183 -1.12 -16.08 3.28
N SER A 184 -1.34 -15.42 2.13
CA SER A 184 -0.28 -15.02 1.21
C SER A 184 -0.29 -13.51 1.04
N VAL A 185 0.87 -12.86 1.10
CA VAL A 185 1.01 -11.43 0.92
C VAL A 185 2.18 -11.11 -0.02
N THR A 186 2.01 -10.05 -0.83
CA THR A 186 3.10 -9.43 -1.57
C THR A 186 3.29 -8.02 -1.04
N LEU A 187 4.52 -7.69 -0.61
CA LEU A 187 4.87 -6.35 -0.15
C LEU A 187 5.34 -5.50 -1.33
N ASP A 188 4.90 -4.25 -1.37
CA ASP A 188 5.39 -3.27 -2.32
C ASP A 188 6.70 -2.65 -1.82
N PRO A 189 7.71 -2.43 -2.70
CA PRO A 189 8.92 -1.71 -2.32
C PRO A 189 8.59 -0.30 -1.80
N SER A 190 9.35 0.17 -0.83
CA SER A 190 9.26 1.58 -0.41
C SER A 190 9.75 2.51 -1.51
N ARG A 191 9.39 3.80 -1.43
CA ARG A 191 9.85 4.81 -2.39
C ARG A 191 11.38 4.90 -2.42
N GLU A 192 12.03 4.87 -1.26
CA GLU A 192 13.48 4.91 -1.15
C GLU A 192 14.15 3.71 -1.84
N THR A 193 13.54 2.55 -1.70
CA THR A 193 14.00 1.33 -2.38
C THR A 193 13.85 1.45 -3.90
N LEU A 194 12.71 1.98 -4.39
CA LEU A 194 12.51 2.22 -5.81
C LEU A 194 13.46 3.30 -6.36
N GLU A 195 13.79 4.32 -5.60
CA GLU A 195 14.79 5.34 -5.97
C GLU A 195 16.20 4.73 -6.05
N ALA A 196 16.58 3.88 -5.10
CA ALA A 196 17.86 3.17 -5.14
C ALA A 196 17.97 2.24 -6.36
N PHE A 197 16.92 1.44 -6.63
CA PHE A 197 16.86 0.59 -7.83
C PHE A 197 16.86 1.41 -9.12
N GLY A 198 16.14 2.53 -9.16
CA GLY A 198 16.09 3.45 -10.29
C GLY A 198 17.46 4.02 -10.62
N SER A 199 18.17 4.48 -9.62
CA SER A 199 19.54 4.99 -9.76
C SER A 199 20.50 3.91 -10.29
N ALA A 200 20.43 2.70 -9.72
CA ALA A 200 21.24 1.58 -10.17
C ALA A 200 20.90 1.16 -11.61
N LEU A 201 19.62 1.15 -11.98
CA LEU A 201 19.18 0.82 -13.34
C LEU A 201 19.63 1.88 -14.36
N PHE A 202 19.57 3.18 -13.98
CA PHE A 202 20.07 4.26 -14.82
C PHE A 202 21.57 4.13 -15.09
N GLN A 203 22.37 3.78 -14.09
CA GLN A 203 23.80 3.51 -14.30
C GLN A 203 24.04 2.31 -15.24
N LYS A 204 23.28 1.22 -15.08
CA LYS A 204 23.35 0.08 -16.01
C LYS A 204 22.97 0.48 -17.44
N MET A 205 21.96 1.32 -17.60
CA MET A 205 21.56 1.86 -18.90
C MET A 205 22.68 2.70 -19.54
N LEU A 206 23.35 3.56 -18.77
CA LEU A 206 24.52 4.30 -19.27
C LEU A 206 25.65 3.34 -19.68
N GLN A 207 25.93 2.31 -18.88
CA GLN A 207 26.93 1.28 -19.20
C GLN A 207 26.60 0.54 -20.52
N ALA A 208 25.31 0.20 -20.73
CA ALA A 208 24.83 -0.45 -21.94
C ALA A 208 25.03 0.40 -23.21
N LEU A 209 25.18 1.70 -23.05
CA LEU A 209 25.46 2.66 -24.13
C LEU A 209 26.94 2.99 -24.29
N GLY A 210 27.84 2.45 -23.47
CA GLY A 210 29.28 2.68 -23.52
C GLY A 210 29.86 3.36 -22.30
N GLY A 211 29.04 3.71 -21.29
CA GLY A 211 29.41 4.38 -20.05
C GLY A 211 29.05 5.87 -20.02
N ALA A 212 29.03 6.45 -18.83
CA ALA A 212 28.57 7.83 -18.62
C ALA A 212 29.44 8.86 -19.38
N GLU A 213 30.75 8.68 -19.41
CA GLU A 213 31.68 9.55 -20.15
C GLU A 213 31.44 9.46 -21.66
N ALA A 214 31.36 8.24 -22.19
CA ALA A 214 31.09 8.01 -23.60
C ALA A 214 29.73 8.61 -24.02
N VAL A 215 28.68 8.47 -23.22
CA VAL A 215 27.38 9.09 -23.46
C VAL A 215 27.47 10.63 -23.40
N GLN A 216 28.30 11.18 -22.53
CA GLN A 216 28.52 12.63 -22.48
C GLN A 216 29.26 13.14 -23.72
N GLU A 217 30.30 12.45 -24.15
CA GLU A 217 31.04 12.77 -25.37
C GLU A 217 30.15 12.62 -26.61
N ALA A 218 29.31 11.58 -26.62
CA ALA A 218 28.35 11.30 -27.68
C ALA A 218 27.22 12.33 -27.81
N SER A 219 27.11 13.29 -26.91
CA SER A 219 26.24 14.45 -27.09
C SER A 219 26.77 15.41 -28.19
N ALA A 220 28.04 15.26 -28.58
CA ALA A 220 28.61 15.84 -29.80
C ALA A 220 28.61 14.78 -30.91
N VAL A 221 27.74 14.93 -31.91
CA VAL A 221 27.50 13.94 -32.98
C VAL A 221 27.38 14.60 -34.32
N GLN A 222 27.91 13.92 -35.37
CA GLN A 222 27.55 14.15 -36.75
C GLN A 222 26.82 12.95 -37.33
N ALA A 223 25.77 13.22 -38.09
CA ALA A 223 25.00 12.16 -38.70
C ALA A 223 24.44 12.58 -40.08
N ALA A 224 24.18 11.58 -40.90
CA ALA A 224 23.49 11.78 -42.16
C ALA A 224 22.46 10.67 -42.37
N GLY A 225 21.36 11.01 -43.04
CA GLY A 225 20.26 10.08 -43.26
C GLY A 225 19.04 10.76 -43.84
N SER A 226 17.87 10.27 -43.54
CA SER A 226 16.61 10.86 -43.98
C SER A 226 15.71 11.16 -42.80
N ALA A 227 14.93 12.26 -42.87
CA ALA A 227 13.92 12.64 -41.95
C ALA A 227 12.56 12.78 -42.64
N LEU A 228 11.55 12.09 -42.14
CA LEU A 228 10.14 12.31 -42.52
C LEU A 228 9.53 13.28 -41.53
N VAL A 229 9.23 14.49 -41.99
CA VAL A 229 8.60 15.53 -41.17
C VAL A 229 7.10 15.48 -41.41
N LEU A 230 6.35 15.28 -40.34
CA LEU A 230 4.89 15.30 -40.33
C LEU A 230 4.46 16.70 -39.95
N THR A 231 3.75 17.36 -40.88
CA THR A 231 3.32 18.72 -40.72
C THR A 231 1.95 18.84 -40.07
N SER A 232 1.63 19.99 -39.50
CA SER A 232 0.36 20.24 -38.78
C SER A 232 -0.88 20.10 -39.66
N ASP A 233 -0.76 20.25 -40.97
CA ASP A 233 -1.83 20.06 -41.95
C ASP A 233 -1.96 18.62 -42.48
N GLY A 234 -1.24 17.67 -41.88
CA GLY A 234 -1.31 16.23 -42.19
C GLY A 234 -0.46 15.81 -43.40
N ARG A 235 0.32 16.72 -44.00
CA ARG A 235 1.30 16.35 -45.03
C ARG A 235 2.53 15.68 -44.38
N SER A 236 3.23 14.90 -45.18
CA SER A 236 4.55 14.34 -44.79
C SER A 236 5.56 14.66 -45.89
N VAL A 237 6.70 15.18 -45.47
CA VAL A 237 7.80 15.53 -46.40
C VAL A 237 9.06 14.81 -45.95
N ARG A 238 9.70 14.07 -46.90
CA ARG A 238 10.97 13.40 -46.67
C ARG A 238 12.13 14.28 -47.09
N TRP A 239 13.04 14.48 -46.16
CA TRP A 239 14.25 15.26 -46.33
C TRP A 239 15.49 14.37 -46.21
N ASN A 240 16.48 14.52 -47.08
CA ASN A 240 17.83 14.06 -46.79
C ASN A 240 18.47 15.05 -45.83
N VAL A 241 18.95 14.55 -44.70
CA VAL A 241 19.43 15.39 -43.59
C VAL A 241 20.90 15.07 -43.31
N ARG A 242 21.70 16.13 -43.17
CA ARG A 242 23.00 16.09 -42.50
C ARG A 242 22.94 16.96 -41.28
N MET A 243 23.44 16.46 -40.19
CA MET A 243 23.46 17.22 -38.94
C MET A 243 24.80 17.16 -38.24
N ARG A 244 25.11 18.23 -37.54
CA ARG A 244 26.13 18.30 -36.52
C ARG A 244 25.51 18.87 -35.27
N ILE A 245 25.65 18.16 -34.16
CA ILE A 245 25.11 18.57 -32.86
C ILE A 245 26.27 18.53 -31.86
N ARG A 246 26.32 19.54 -31.01
CA ARG A 246 27.16 19.57 -29.82
C ARG A 246 26.49 20.42 -28.73
N PRO A 247 26.93 20.37 -27.47
CA PRO A 247 26.35 21.17 -26.43
C PRO A 247 26.27 22.66 -26.83
N GLY A 248 25.02 23.18 -26.81
CA GLY A 248 24.74 24.59 -27.14
C GLY A 248 24.66 24.97 -28.61
N LYS A 249 25.01 24.08 -29.56
CA LYS A 249 24.93 24.37 -31.01
C LYS A 249 24.50 23.16 -31.81
N ALA A 250 23.67 23.37 -32.84
CA ALA A 250 23.35 22.33 -33.80
C ALA A 250 23.13 22.94 -35.19
N LEU A 251 23.72 22.33 -36.23
CA LEU A 251 23.52 22.71 -37.60
C LEU A 251 22.87 21.56 -38.35
N PHE A 252 21.75 21.81 -38.95
CA PHE A 252 21.01 20.90 -39.82
C PHE A 252 21.04 21.43 -41.26
N GLN A 253 21.33 20.53 -42.17
CA GLN A 253 21.24 20.76 -43.64
C GLN A 253 20.23 19.75 -44.17
N ALA A 254 19.14 20.24 -44.76
CA ALA A 254 18.07 19.42 -45.30
C ALA A 254 17.90 19.66 -46.79
N SER A 255 17.76 18.59 -47.57
CA SER A 255 17.52 18.69 -49.03
C SER A 255 16.40 17.75 -49.47
N ALA A 256 15.55 18.28 -50.35
CA ALA A 256 14.50 17.52 -51.06
C ALA A 256 14.44 17.98 -52.51
N GLY A 257 14.89 17.14 -53.44
CA GLY A 257 15.08 17.52 -54.84
C GLY A 257 16.07 18.68 -55.00
N VAL A 258 15.62 19.78 -55.56
CA VAL A 258 16.41 21.02 -55.76
C VAL A 258 16.38 21.95 -54.59
N VAL A 259 15.54 21.69 -53.59
CA VAL A 259 15.35 22.53 -52.42
C VAL A 259 16.37 22.18 -51.35
N ASN A 260 17.07 23.20 -50.84
CA ASN A 260 18.06 23.04 -49.76
C ASN A 260 17.79 24.06 -48.67
N HIS A 261 17.70 23.61 -47.43
CA HIS A 261 17.50 24.44 -46.27
C HIS A 261 18.59 24.17 -45.21
N GLU A 262 18.95 25.21 -44.49
CA GLU A 262 19.85 25.10 -43.33
C GLU A 262 19.16 25.72 -42.11
N VAL A 263 19.31 25.06 -40.95
CA VAL A 263 18.84 25.56 -39.67
C VAL A 263 19.99 25.42 -38.66
N LEU A 264 20.37 26.55 -38.07
CA LEU A 264 21.38 26.65 -37.02
C LEU A 264 20.70 26.95 -35.70
N PHE A 265 20.90 26.11 -34.72
CA PHE A 265 20.52 26.36 -33.34
C PHE A 265 21.71 26.90 -32.55
N THR A 266 21.48 27.91 -31.70
CA THR A 266 22.41 28.44 -30.72
C THR A 266 21.67 28.60 -29.40
N GLY A 267 21.95 27.71 -28.44
CA GLY A 267 21.08 27.59 -27.27
C GLY A 267 19.65 27.19 -27.70
N ASN A 268 18.65 27.93 -27.23
CA ASN A 268 17.23 27.71 -27.55
C ASN A 268 16.76 28.48 -28.79
N GLU A 269 17.61 29.35 -29.33
CA GLU A 269 17.28 30.14 -30.52
C GLU A 269 17.71 29.40 -31.79
N PHE A 270 17.02 29.69 -32.90
CA PHE A 270 17.46 29.23 -34.19
C PHE A 270 17.55 30.35 -35.25
N THR A 271 18.39 30.13 -36.21
CA THR A 271 18.52 30.93 -37.41
C THR A 271 18.41 30.01 -38.63
N ALA A 272 17.67 30.39 -39.66
CA ALA A 272 17.47 29.57 -40.85
C ALA A 272 17.88 30.28 -42.13
N SER A 273 18.17 29.51 -43.18
CA SER A 273 18.45 30.01 -44.51
C SER A 273 17.23 30.72 -45.10
N ARG A 274 17.43 31.77 -45.93
CA ARG A 274 16.33 32.51 -46.59
C ARG A 274 15.48 31.70 -47.55
N SER A 275 15.98 30.55 -47.98
CA SER A 275 15.22 29.60 -48.79
C SER A 275 14.06 28.94 -48.05
N LEU A 276 14.09 28.97 -46.71
CA LEU A 276 13.05 28.42 -45.84
C LEU A 276 11.88 29.45 -45.77
N LYS A 277 10.74 29.14 -46.36
CA LYS A 277 9.57 30.00 -46.43
C LYS A 277 8.28 29.26 -46.14
N GLY A 278 7.23 30.02 -45.86
CA GLY A 278 5.91 29.46 -45.63
C GLY A 278 5.87 28.53 -44.44
N GLN A 279 5.15 27.43 -44.55
CA GLN A 279 4.95 26.48 -43.47
C GLN A 279 6.26 25.73 -43.09
N ASP A 280 7.13 25.49 -44.05
CA ASP A 280 8.43 24.84 -43.77
C ASP A 280 9.30 25.69 -42.84
N ALA A 281 9.13 27.02 -42.83
CA ALA A 281 9.83 27.91 -41.90
C ALA A 281 9.50 27.69 -40.44
N LEU A 282 8.37 27.06 -40.12
CA LEU A 282 7.96 26.69 -38.77
C LEU A 282 8.20 25.19 -38.48
N GLU A 283 7.87 24.36 -39.45
CA GLU A 283 7.86 22.90 -39.27
C GLU A 283 9.28 22.29 -39.20
N LEU A 284 10.19 22.69 -40.10
CA LEU A 284 11.55 22.17 -40.13
C LEU A 284 12.36 22.52 -38.89
N PRO A 285 12.41 23.78 -38.40
CA PRO A 285 13.08 24.08 -37.13
C PRO A 285 12.50 23.35 -35.94
N THR A 286 11.18 23.19 -35.87
CA THR A 286 10.53 22.40 -34.81
C THR A 286 10.96 20.93 -34.86
N ALA A 287 10.91 20.29 -36.04
CA ALA A 287 11.32 18.90 -36.21
C ALA A 287 12.81 18.68 -35.88
N PHE A 288 13.68 19.60 -36.32
CA PHE A 288 15.12 19.53 -36.04
C PHE A 288 15.42 19.83 -34.55
N GLY A 289 14.63 20.69 -33.89
CA GLY A 289 14.67 20.89 -32.46
C GLY A 289 14.40 19.60 -31.69
N PHE A 290 13.40 18.85 -32.12
CA PHE A 290 13.13 17.52 -31.52
C PHE A 290 14.30 16.55 -31.70
N ILE A 291 14.91 16.49 -32.90
CA ILE A 291 16.09 15.64 -33.14
C ILE A 291 17.24 16.05 -32.23
N ARG A 292 17.53 17.38 -32.13
CA ARG A 292 18.60 17.93 -31.30
C ARG A 292 18.40 17.58 -29.82
N ASP A 293 17.23 17.84 -29.29
CA ASP A 293 16.96 17.81 -27.85
C ASP A 293 16.75 16.39 -27.31
N TYR A 294 16.26 15.52 -28.19
CA TYR A 294 15.89 14.14 -27.82
C TYR A 294 16.75 13.06 -28.47
N GLN A 295 17.86 13.41 -29.12
CA GLN A 295 18.90 12.46 -29.42
C GLN A 295 19.35 11.78 -28.12
N VAL A 296 19.45 10.45 -28.09
CA VAL A 296 19.56 9.64 -26.88
C VAL A 296 20.68 10.10 -25.94
N ALA A 297 21.87 10.36 -26.48
CA ALA A 297 23.00 10.78 -25.67
C ALA A 297 22.80 12.19 -25.08
N SER A 298 22.19 13.12 -25.83
CA SER A 298 21.84 14.46 -25.32
C SER A 298 20.82 14.39 -24.17
N LEU A 299 19.78 13.57 -24.33
CA LEU A 299 18.77 13.36 -23.31
C LEU A 299 19.39 12.78 -22.02
N LEU A 300 20.14 11.67 -22.14
CA LEU A 300 20.71 10.99 -20.97
C LEU A 300 21.81 11.81 -20.31
N SER A 301 22.63 12.52 -21.08
CA SER A 301 23.62 13.45 -20.54
C SER A 301 22.94 14.57 -19.72
N ARG A 302 21.81 15.07 -20.19
CA ARG A 302 20.99 16.06 -19.47
C ARG A 302 20.44 15.48 -18.17
N LEU A 303 19.84 14.29 -18.20
CA LEU A 303 19.31 13.61 -17.01
C LEU A 303 20.40 13.37 -15.97
N ASN A 304 21.58 12.94 -16.39
CA ASN A 304 22.72 12.70 -15.51
C ASN A 304 23.24 13.99 -14.86
N LYS A 305 23.30 15.10 -15.61
CA LYS A 305 23.81 16.39 -15.12
C LYS A 305 22.83 17.11 -14.20
N GLN A 306 21.54 17.05 -14.47
CA GLN A 306 20.49 17.79 -13.74
C GLN A 306 20.00 17.06 -12.47
N GLN A 307 20.62 15.93 -12.12
CA GLN A 307 20.33 15.17 -10.90
C GLN A 307 18.84 14.84 -10.73
N TYR A 308 18.17 14.40 -11.79
CA TYR A 308 16.83 13.89 -11.71
C TYR A 308 16.76 12.71 -10.72
N LYS A 309 15.68 12.64 -9.96
CA LYS A 309 15.42 11.47 -9.13
C LYS A 309 14.98 10.32 -10.01
N MET A 310 15.79 9.28 -10.03
CA MET A 310 15.50 8.06 -10.79
C MET A 310 14.70 7.10 -9.92
N VAL A 311 13.52 6.70 -10.38
CA VAL A 311 12.63 5.79 -9.65
C VAL A 311 12.33 4.59 -10.56
N ALA A 312 12.65 3.39 -10.10
CA ALA A 312 12.30 2.17 -10.84
C ALA A 312 10.79 1.93 -10.81
N ALA A 313 10.23 1.39 -11.89
CA ALA A 313 8.82 1.01 -11.95
C ALA A 313 8.51 -0.21 -11.07
N ALA A 314 9.52 -1.07 -10.80
CA ALA A 314 9.44 -2.23 -9.92
C ALA A 314 10.81 -2.53 -9.31
N ALA A 315 10.83 -3.37 -8.28
CA ALA A 315 12.06 -3.83 -7.62
C ALA A 315 13.00 -4.62 -8.55
N GLN A 316 12.47 -5.17 -9.63
CA GLN A 316 13.24 -5.81 -10.71
C GLN A 316 12.71 -5.34 -12.06
N PRO A 317 13.60 -5.04 -13.04
CA PRO A 317 13.18 -4.73 -14.39
C PRO A 317 12.40 -5.91 -14.96
N VAL A 318 11.18 -5.67 -15.42
CA VAL A 318 10.40 -6.68 -16.14
C VAL A 318 10.77 -6.57 -17.62
N PRO A 319 11.38 -7.60 -18.24
CA PRO A 319 11.66 -7.58 -19.67
C PRO A 319 10.38 -7.32 -20.46
N GLY A 320 10.42 -6.35 -21.38
CA GLY A 320 9.25 -5.96 -22.17
C GLY A 320 8.24 -5.04 -21.49
N ALA A 321 8.49 -4.60 -20.25
CA ALA A 321 7.68 -3.57 -19.63
C ALA A 321 7.66 -2.29 -20.48
N GLU A 322 6.51 -1.63 -20.56
CA GLU A 322 6.37 -0.38 -21.32
C GLU A 322 7.31 0.70 -20.80
N TYR A 323 7.46 0.78 -19.47
CA TYR A 323 8.41 1.67 -18.81
C TYR A 323 9.06 0.94 -17.62
N ALA A 324 10.38 1.07 -17.51
CA ALA A 324 11.17 0.46 -16.45
C ALA A 324 11.68 1.49 -15.42
N LEU A 325 11.80 2.76 -15.83
CA LEU A 325 12.42 3.83 -15.07
C LEU A 325 11.64 5.13 -15.26
N THR A 326 11.46 5.88 -14.19
CA THR A 326 10.95 7.26 -14.24
C THR A 326 12.01 8.20 -13.69
N ALA A 327 12.30 9.27 -14.43
CA ALA A 327 13.13 10.38 -13.99
C ALA A 327 12.22 11.56 -13.63
N ASP A 328 12.28 12.00 -12.37
CA ASP A 328 11.48 13.11 -11.82
C ASP A 328 12.38 14.33 -11.61
N GLY A 329 12.16 15.36 -12.40
CA GLY A 329 12.88 16.63 -12.36
C GLY A 329 12.03 17.81 -11.84
N GLY A 330 10.90 17.52 -11.20
CA GLY A 330 9.95 18.51 -10.70
C GLY A 330 8.88 18.86 -11.72
N THR A 331 9.20 19.72 -12.69
CA THR A 331 8.27 20.12 -13.76
C THR A 331 8.12 19.09 -14.86
N ASP A 332 9.14 18.27 -15.07
CA ASP A 332 9.17 17.25 -16.11
C ASP A 332 9.19 15.85 -15.51
N LYS A 333 8.31 14.99 -15.98
CA LYS A 333 8.32 13.54 -15.69
C LYS A 333 8.70 12.78 -16.95
N ILE A 334 9.75 12.00 -16.87
CA ILE A 334 10.29 11.27 -18.01
C ILE A 334 10.23 9.78 -17.68
N ALA A 335 9.37 9.04 -18.38
CA ALA A 335 9.30 7.59 -18.25
C ALA A 335 10.11 6.94 -19.37
N ILE A 336 10.99 5.98 -19.02
CA ILE A 336 11.93 5.34 -19.93
C ILE A 336 11.66 3.83 -19.95
N GLY A 337 11.31 3.31 -21.10
CA GLY A 337 11.27 1.89 -21.42
C GLY A 337 12.59 1.44 -22.05
N LEU A 338 13.03 0.23 -21.72
CA LEU A 338 14.31 -0.33 -22.15
C LEU A 338 14.09 -1.53 -23.06
N ASP A 339 15.06 -1.77 -23.97
CA ASP A 339 15.15 -3.00 -24.72
C ASP A 339 15.82 -4.14 -23.91
N GLY A 340 16.02 -5.30 -24.53
CA GLY A 340 16.64 -6.45 -23.87
C GLY A 340 18.11 -6.23 -23.48
N ASP A 341 18.78 -5.26 -24.09
CA ASP A 341 20.16 -4.87 -23.81
C ASP A 341 20.26 -3.68 -22.82
N LEU A 342 19.16 -3.32 -22.17
CA LEU A 342 19.03 -2.18 -21.26
C LEU A 342 19.26 -0.82 -21.94
N ARG A 343 19.06 -0.69 -23.24
CA ARG A 343 19.13 0.58 -23.97
C ARG A 343 17.75 1.23 -24.02
N PRO A 344 17.62 2.57 -24.03
CA PRO A 344 16.35 3.25 -24.18
C PRO A 344 15.64 2.82 -25.48
N ARG A 345 14.42 2.33 -25.35
CA ARG A 345 13.56 1.98 -26.48
C ARG A 345 12.42 2.96 -26.66
N ARG A 346 11.84 3.39 -25.55
CA ARG A 346 10.69 4.27 -25.52
C ARG A 346 10.87 5.29 -24.42
N VAL A 347 10.64 6.54 -24.72
CA VAL A 347 10.69 7.62 -23.72
C VAL A 347 9.41 8.44 -23.84
N HIS A 348 8.71 8.59 -22.74
CA HIS A 348 7.55 9.47 -22.65
C HIS A 348 7.91 10.64 -21.72
N ILE A 349 7.77 11.85 -22.22
CA ILE A 349 8.03 13.09 -21.48
C ILE A 349 6.70 13.79 -21.29
N SER A 350 6.31 14.04 -20.05
CA SER A 350 5.18 14.89 -19.72
C SER A 350 5.68 16.15 -19.00
N THR A 351 5.28 17.32 -19.48
CA THR A 351 5.62 18.61 -18.87
C THR A 351 4.36 19.25 -18.30
N GLU A 352 4.46 19.86 -17.12
CA GLU A 352 3.35 20.61 -16.53
C GLU A 352 3.17 21.98 -17.22
N THR A 353 4.16 22.43 -17.98
CA THR A 353 4.20 23.73 -18.64
C THR A 353 4.15 23.60 -20.17
N GLY A 354 2.96 23.57 -20.73
CA GLY A 354 2.64 24.16 -22.04
C GLY A 354 2.96 23.38 -23.32
N ILE A 355 3.88 22.43 -23.39
CA ILE A 355 4.19 21.70 -24.65
C ILE A 355 3.37 20.41 -24.80
N GLY A 356 2.65 20.00 -23.75
CA GLY A 356 1.99 18.71 -23.73
C GLY A 356 2.97 17.56 -23.46
N SER A 357 2.60 16.35 -23.85
CA SER A 357 3.48 15.18 -23.71
C SER A 357 4.10 14.79 -25.06
N LEU A 358 5.28 14.17 -24.98
CA LEU A 358 6.05 13.71 -26.13
C LEU A 358 6.32 12.21 -25.98
N LEU A 359 6.07 11.45 -27.02
CA LEU A 359 6.52 10.07 -27.16
C LEU A 359 7.72 9.99 -28.09
N ILE A 360 8.83 9.43 -27.61
CA ILE A 360 10.04 9.20 -28.39
C ILE A 360 10.26 7.69 -28.45
N ILE A 361 10.54 7.20 -29.64
CA ILE A 361 10.85 5.78 -29.89
C ILE A 361 12.22 5.70 -30.53
N TYR A 362 13.09 4.85 -29.98
CA TYR A 362 14.42 4.56 -30.52
C TYR A 362 14.48 3.10 -30.97
N SER A 363 15.17 2.85 -32.08
CA SER A 363 15.43 1.49 -32.55
C SER A 363 16.73 1.41 -33.36
N ASP A 364 17.10 0.18 -33.76
CA ASP A 364 18.24 -0.12 -34.63
C ASP A 364 19.55 0.43 -34.08
N TYR A 365 19.89 0.09 -32.84
CA TYR A 365 21.13 0.53 -32.22
C TYR A 365 22.37 0.00 -32.94
N ALA A 366 23.29 0.91 -33.27
CA ALA A 366 24.58 0.60 -33.85
C ALA A 366 25.71 1.23 -33.02
N GLN A 367 26.85 0.58 -32.98
CA GLN A 367 28.00 1.10 -32.26
C GLN A 367 28.79 2.07 -33.18
N ALA A 368 29.13 3.24 -32.64
CA ALA A 368 30.03 4.19 -33.26
C ALA A 368 31.04 4.67 -32.22
N GLY A 369 32.31 4.34 -32.42
CA GLY A 369 33.33 4.49 -31.39
C GLY A 369 33.04 3.63 -30.16
N THR A 370 33.01 4.22 -28.98
CA THR A 370 32.71 3.54 -27.71
C THR A 370 31.23 3.54 -27.37
N THR A 371 30.40 4.27 -28.11
CA THR A 371 29.00 4.53 -27.78
C THR A 371 28.04 3.86 -28.74
N TRP A 372 26.88 3.45 -28.23
CA TRP A 372 25.76 2.96 -29.02
C TRP A 372 24.76 4.08 -29.31
N TYR A 373 24.40 4.22 -30.58
CA TYR A 373 23.43 5.20 -31.08
C TYR A 373 22.24 4.50 -31.72
N PRO A 374 21.02 5.00 -31.55
CA PRO A 374 19.88 4.53 -32.32
C PRO A 374 20.02 5.06 -33.77
N LYS A 375 19.90 4.17 -34.75
CA LYS A 375 19.82 4.55 -36.18
C LYS A 375 18.43 5.03 -36.56
N SER A 376 17.40 4.70 -35.76
CA SER A 376 16.04 5.15 -35.97
C SER A 376 15.53 5.88 -34.73
N MET A 377 14.89 7.02 -34.97
CA MET A 377 14.24 7.81 -33.92
C MET A 377 12.92 8.36 -34.44
N GLN A 378 11.85 8.22 -33.64
CA GLN A 378 10.55 8.86 -33.87
C GLN A 378 10.21 9.77 -32.70
N VAL A 379 9.77 10.98 -32.98
CA VAL A 379 9.26 11.91 -31.96
C VAL A 379 7.83 12.29 -32.34
N LYS A 380 6.91 11.99 -31.42
CA LYS A 380 5.46 12.21 -31.60
C LYS A 380 4.93 13.01 -30.43
N PRO A 381 4.54 14.29 -30.62
CA PRO A 381 3.78 15.01 -29.63
C PRO A 381 2.38 14.40 -29.46
N ASP A 382 1.93 14.21 -28.21
CA ASP A 382 0.60 13.67 -27.94
C ASP A 382 -0.50 14.63 -28.43
N GLY A 383 -1.53 14.04 -29.05
CA GLY A 383 -2.69 14.79 -29.53
C GLY A 383 -2.44 15.66 -30.76
N GLN A 384 -1.23 15.61 -31.36
CA GLN A 384 -0.90 16.35 -32.57
C GLN A 384 -0.50 15.42 -33.71
N GLN A 385 -0.87 15.80 -34.95
CA GLN A 385 -0.39 15.09 -36.14
C GLN A 385 1.06 15.42 -36.51
N ARG A 386 1.65 16.39 -35.82
CA ARG A 386 3.05 16.80 -35.98
C ARG A 386 4.00 15.74 -35.45
N GLY A 387 5.19 15.65 -36.04
CA GLY A 387 6.22 14.77 -35.54
C GLY A 387 7.38 14.65 -36.54
N VAL A 388 8.37 13.88 -36.15
CA VAL A 388 9.50 13.56 -37.01
C VAL A 388 9.92 12.11 -36.85
N GLU A 389 10.17 11.45 -37.97
CA GLU A 389 10.80 10.12 -38.02
C GLU A 389 12.14 10.27 -38.72
N VAL A 390 13.22 9.81 -38.09
CA VAL A 390 14.57 9.91 -38.62
C VAL A 390 15.16 8.51 -38.77
N GLN A 391 15.75 8.27 -39.93
CA GLN A 391 16.60 7.10 -40.20
C GLN A 391 17.99 7.59 -40.56
N PHE A 392 18.97 7.25 -39.71
CA PHE A 392 20.38 7.60 -39.95
C PHE A 392 21.07 6.48 -40.69
N ASP A 393 21.71 6.83 -41.81
CA ASP A 393 22.64 5.95 -42.55
C ASP A 393 23.98 5.91 -41.81
N THR A 394 24.46 7.08 -41.35
CA THR A 394 25.71 7.23 -40.60
C THR A 394 25.50 8.03 -39.35
N VAL A 395 26.10 7.60 -38.23
CA VAL A 395 26.18 8.32 -36.97
C VAL A 395 27.59 8.18 -36.43
N GLU A 396 28.23 9.27 -36.13
CA GLU A 396 29.62 9.29 -35.64
C GLU A 396 29.80 10.34 -34.56
N PRO A 397 30.66 10.11 -33.54
CA PRO A 397 31.07 11.14 -32.61
C PRO A 397 31.68 12.34 -33.34
N ASP A 398 31.29 13.55 -32.98
CA ASP A 398 31.86 14.78 -33.56
C ASP A 398 33.04 15.27 -32.72
N THR A 399 34.21 14.70 -32.94
CA THR A 399 35.44 15.07 -32.21
C THR A 399 36.26 16.14 -32.94
N LYS A 400 35.85 16.55 -34.15
CA LYS A 400 36.67 17.39 -35.02
C LYS A 400 36.10 18.76 -35.37
N SER A 401 34.78 18.94 -35.23
CA SER A 401 34.12 20.20 -35.60
C SER A 401 34.59 21.37 -34.73
N LYS A 402 34.81 22.51 -35.36
CA LYS A 402 35.14 23.80 -34.74
C LYS A 402 33.89 24.68 -34.70
N ASP A 403 33.91 25.72 -33.91
CA ASP A 403 32.84 26.74 -33.88
C ASP A 403 32.57 27.36 -35.23
N THR A 404 33.62 27.47 -36.09
CA THR A 404 33.52 27.98 -37.43
C THR A 404 32.70 27.09 -38.36
N ASP A 405 32.52 25.82 -38.05
CA ASP A 405 31.77 24.86 -38.86
C ASP A 405 30.25 24.96 -38.62
N PHE A 406 29.85 25.64 -37.57
CA PHE A 406 28.46 25.96 -37.24
C PHE A 406 28.08 27.32 -37.80
N LYS A 407 28.03 27.42 -39.15
CA LYS A 407 27.64 28.63 -39.88
C LYS A 407 26.71 28.28 -41.00
N LEU A 408 25.70 29.11 -41.21
CA LEU A 408 24.84 29.03 -42.40
C LEU A 408 25.60 29.50 -43.63
N LYS A 409 25.51 28.78 -44.74
CA LYS A 409 26.17 29.11 -46.00
C LYS A 409 25.38 30.11 -46.86
N GLY A 410 24.10 30.37 -46.52
CA GLY A 410 23.19 31.29 -47.23
C GLY A 410 22.89 32.60 -46.51
N ARG A 411 22.16 33.53 -47.18
CA ARG A 411 21.65 34.75 -46.51
C ARG A 411 20.63 34.42 -45.41
N LEU A 412 20.84 34.99 -44.24
CA LEU A 412 20.10 34.73 -43.01
C LEU A 412 18.68 35.33 -42.95
N LEU A 413 17.73 34.58 -42.39
CA LEU A 413 16.54 35.11 -41.73
C LEU A 413 16.83 35.00 -40.22
N SER A 414 16.89 36.12 -39.53
CA SER A 414 16.90 36.14 -38.08
C SER A 414 15.50 35.85 -37.55
N ASN A 415 15.39 35.18 -36.41
CA ASN A 415 14.14 34.95 -35.71
C ASN A 415 13.40 36.29 -35.46
N LEU A 416 12.21 36.41 -35.97
CA LEU A 416 11.21 37.42 -35.61
C LEU A 416 10.18 36.80 -34.66
N TYR A 417 10.60 36.17 -33.59
CA TYR A 417 9.72 35.79 -32.50
C TYR A 417 10.37 36.19 -31.16
N ASN A 418 10.03 37.39 -30.73
CA ASN A 418 9.98 37.77 -29.34
C ASN A 418 8.64 37.34 -28.75
#